data_048af905b39bb958579410dda2fa5d4c
#
_entry.id   048af905b39bb958579410dda2fa5d4c
#
_cell.length_a   1.000
_cell.length_b   1.000
_cell.length_c   1.000
_cell.angle_alpha   90.00
_cell.angle_beta   90.00
_cell.angle_gamma   90.00
#
_symmetry.space_group_name_H-M   'P 1'
#
loop_
_entity.id
_entity.type
_entity.pdbx_description
1 polymer ?
#
loop_
_entity_poly.entity_id
_entity_poly.type
_entity_poly.pdbx_seq_one_letter_code
_entity_poly.pdbx_strand_id
1 'polypeptide(L)'
;MARSCAPIAKMDNPVHRMLNPARYPVALTNIRDHLLSALAWPFKKALRQMAGEELYQQLRVTFLHQERGLGLDWRWYNSLRTVHPIRRDFGWQAGQTIDRYYTEQLFLPQHSGDIRGRVLEVGDRRYTERFGGTRVTRSDVLNVKPGDKITTIVADLTTADHISSNTFDCAILTFTLQFIYDVKAALRTLHRILKPGGVLLIAVPGISQIARYDEDNWGEYWRFTSRSARMLFAEVFRPESLTIQTHGNVLAALASLHGLISNELRREELDHHDRDYELVITIRAVKDNSES
;
A
#
# COMPACT_ATOMS: atom_id res chain seq x y z
N MET A 1 27.68 21.43 42.20
CA MET A 1 26.60 20.53 42.69
C MET A 1 25.95 19.87 41.48
N ALA A 2 26.45 18.71 41.14
CA ALA A 2 25.93 17.92 40.00
C ALA A 2 24.85 16.96 40.54
N ARG A 3 23.62 17.03 40.00
CA ARG A 3 22.57 16.04 40.28
C ARG A 3 22.65 14.92 39.25
N SER A 4 22.94 13.74 39.76
CA SER A 4 22.94 12.47 39.07
C SER A 4 21.52 12.12 38.58
N CYS A 5 21.35 11.89 37.28
CA CYS A 5 20.17 11.20 36.70
C CYS A 5 20.39 9.70 36.73
N ALA A 6 19.54 8.99 37.45
CA ALA A 6 19.47 7.52 37.45
C ALA A 6 18.88 7.02 36.11
N PRO A 7 19.29 5.82 35.63
CA PRO A 7 18.77 5.26 34.36
C PRO A 7 17.34 4.77 34.53
N ILE A 8 16.48 5.15 33.57
CA ILE A 8 15.09 4.68 33.46
C ILE A 8 15.11 3.17 33.11
N ALA A 9 14.52 2.38 33.97
CA ALA A 9 14.34 0.94 33.78
C ALA A 9 13.55 0.67 32.46
N LYS A 10 14.07 -0.25 31.64
CA LYS A 10 13.38 -0.77 30.46
C LYS A 10 12.08 -1.43 30.93
N MET A 11 10.96 -0.82 30.61
CA MET A 11 9.65 -1.46 30.74
C MET A 11 9.55 -2.55 29.66
N ASP A 12 9.47 -3.81 30.11
CA ASP A 12 9.18 -4.97 29.26
C ASP A 12 7.83 -4.74 28.53
N ASN A 13 7.89 -4.70 27.22
CA ASN A 13 6.69 -4.55 26.39
C ASN A 13 5.91 -5.87 26.38
N PRO A 14 4.68 -5.91 26.92
CA PRO A 14 3.88 -7.13 27.04
C PRO A 14 3.53 -7.77 25.69
N VAL A 15 3.66 -7.08 24.57
CA VAL A 15 3.38 -7.58 23.22
C VAL A 15 4.38 -8.65 22.77
N HIS A 16 5.65 -8.57 23.21
CA HIS A 16 6.68 -9.58 22.84
C HIS A 16 6.52 -10.93 23.54
N ARG A 17 5.75 -11.02 24.64
CA ARG A 17 5.48 -12.29 25.33
C ARG A 17 4.32 -13.10 24.72
N MET A 18 3.51 -12.51 23.84
CA MET A 18 2.30 -13.15 23.30
C MET A 18 2.51 -13.92 21.98
N LEU A 19 3.68 -13.83 21.34
CA LEU A 19 3.92 -14.40 20.00
C LEU A 19 4.84 -15.63 19.99
N ASN A 20 4.86 -16.46 21.06
CA ASN A 20 5.62 -17.71 21.03
C ASN A 20 4.70 -18.91 20.72
N PRO A 21 4.75 -19.49 19.50
CA PRO A 21 3.81 -20.54 19.06
C PRO A 21 4.08 -21.93 19.66
N ALA A 22 5.08 -22.10 20.55
CA ALA A 22 5.55 -23.40 21.00
C ALA A 22 4.78 -24.01 22.20
N ARG A 23 3.62 -23.48 22.63
CA ARG A 23 2.98 -23.89 23.88
C ARG A 23 1.56 -24.47 23.82
N TYR A 24 1.06 -24.93 22.68
CA TYR A 24 -0.26 -25.59 22.67
C TYR A 24 -0.21 -26.94 21.94
N PRO A 25 -0.57 -28.06 22.61
CA PRO A 25 -0.65 -29.36 21.97
C PRO A 25 -1.92 -29.48 21.11
N VAL A 26 -1.74 -29.92 19.85
CA VAL A 26 -2.76 -30.05 18.77
C VAL A 26 -3.79 -31.16 19.02
N ALA A 27 -3.73 -31.90 20.13
CA ALA A 27 -4.46 -33.16 20.31
C ALA A 27 -5.89 -33.08 20.90
N LEU A 28 -6.39 -31.87 21.28
CA LEU A 28 -7.73 -31.73 21.89
C LEU A 28 -8.79 -31.07 20.99
N THR A 29 -8.47 -30.69 19.77
CA THR A 29 -9.35 -29.96 18.85
C THR A 29 -10.36 -30.88 18.13
N ASN A 30 -10.03 -32.12 17.86
CA ASN A 30 -10.84 -32.96 16.94
C ASN A 30 -12.17 -33.52 17.52
N ILE A 31 -12.32 -33.65 18.84
CA ILE A 31 -13.57 -34.20 19.43
C ILE A 31 -14.62 -33.10 19.64
N ARG A 32 -14.19 -31.88 19.90
CA ARG A 32 -15.06 -30.73 20.14
C ARG A 32 -15.71 -30.21 18.84
N ASP A 33 -14.99 -30.29 17.72
CA ASP A 33 -15.45 -29.79 16.43
C ASP A 33 -16.56 -30.66 15.83
N HIS A 34 -16.52 -31.97 16.08
CA HIS A 34 -17.60 -32.89 15.65
C HIS A 34 -18.90 -32.74 16.47
N LEU A 35 -18.84 -32.29 17.71
CA LEU A 35 -20.03 -32.10 18.54
C LEU A 35 -20.76 -30.77 18.21
N LEU A 36 -20.07 -29.76 17.75
CA LEU A 36 -20.65 -28.44 17.44
C LEU A 36 -21.29 -28.37 16.04
N SER A 37 -20.79 -29.14 15.08
CA SER A 37 -21.40 -29.24 13.74
C SER A 37 -22.74 -30.00 13.76
N ALA A 38 -22.95 -30.87 14.74
CA ALA A 38 -24.15 -31.68 14.92
C ALA A 38 -25.29 -30.98 15.69
N LEU A 39 -25.11 -29.73 16.14
CA LEU A 39 -26.18 -28.98 16.78
C LEU A 39 -27.26 -28.63 15.75
N ALA A 40 -28.32 -29.47 15.75
CA ALA A 40 -29.44 -29.40 14.82
C ALA A 40 -30.14 -28.02 14.86
N TRP A 41 -30.71 -27.63 13.74
CA TRP A 41 -31.51 -26.42 13.51
C TRP A 41 -32.45 -26.02 14.69
N PRO A 42 -33.11 -26.92 15.45
CA PRO A 42 -33.92 -26.58 16.59
C PRO A 42 -33.15 -25.91 17.74
N PHE A 43 -31.89 -26.27 17.98
CA PHE A 43 -31.08 -25.65 19.03
C PHE A 43 -30.66 -24.20 18.67
N LYS A 44 -30.38 -23.95 17.40
CA LYS A 44 -30.12 -22.59 16.90
C LYS A 44 -31.34 -21.69 17.06
N LYS A 45 -32.55 -22.23 16.83
CA LYS A 45 -33.80 -21.50 17.02
C LYS A 45 -34.08 -21.22 18.49
N ALA A 46 -33.86 -22.18 19.39
CA ALA A 46 -34.03 -22.02 20.81
C ALA A 46 -33.06 -21.00 21.41
N LEU A 47 -31.79 -21.03 21.01
CA LEU A 47 -30.77 -20.06 21.42
C LEU A 47 -31.11 -18.62 20.99
N ARG A 48 -31.66 -18.47 19.78
CA ARG A 48 -32.10 -17.18 19.24
C ARG A 48 -33.30 -16.62 20.02
N GLN A 49 -34.20 -17.48 20.44
CA GLN A 49 -35.38 -17.08 21.26
C GLN A 49 -35.04 -16.75 22.70
N MET A 50 -34.06 -17.44 23.31
CA MET A 50 -33.68 -17.25 24.70
C MET A 50 -32.70 -16.11 24.92
N ALA A 51 -31.76 -15.90 23.97
CA ALA A 51 -30.68 -14.93 24.13
C ALA A 51 -30.97 -13.57 23.47
N GLY A 52 -32.01 -13.48 22.63
CA GLY A 52 -32.27 -12.32 21.79
C GLY A 52 -31.37 -12.28 20.53
N GLU A 53 -31.82 -11.54 19.54
CA GLU A 53 -31.15 -11.49 18.23
C GLU A 53 -29.69 -10.96 18.32
N GLU A 54 -29.49 -9.94 19.13
CA GLU A 54 -28.18 -9.27 19.22
C GLU A 54 -27.12 -10.18 19.87
N LEU A 55 -27.46 -10.86 20.96
CA LEU A 55 -26.58 -11.81 21.61
C LEU A 55 -26.38 -13.07 20.75
N TYR A 56 -27.41 -13.51 20.02
CA TYR A 56 -27.32 -14.60 19.07
C TYR A 56 -26.35 -14.27 17.92
N GLN A 57 -26.39 -13.05 17.38
CA GLN A 57 -25.45 -12.64 16.32
C GLN A 57 -24.02 -12.52 16.83
N GLN A 58 -23.82 -12.03 18.05
CA GLN A 58 -22.50 -12.01 18.69
C GLN A 58 -21.93 -13.42 18.88
N LEU A 59 -22.75 -14.34 19.41
CA LEU A 59 -22.37 -15.74 19.57
C LEU A 59 -22.13 -16.42 18.21
N ARG A 60 -22.97 -16.17 17.22
CA ARG A 60 -22.80 -16.71 15.86
C ARG A 60 -21.49 -16.27 15.21
N VAL A 61 -21.13 -15.00 15.34
CA VAL A 61 -19.86 -14.48 14.82
C VAL A 61 -18.69 -15.20 15.50
N THR A 62 -18.74 -15.35 16.82
CA THR A 62 -17.72 -16.07 17.59
C THR A 62 -17.60 -17.54 17.17
N PHE A 63 -18.72 -18.24 16.95
CA PHE A 63 -18.74 -19.64 16.54
C PHE A 63 -18.32 -19.84 15.06
N LEU A 64 -18.72 -18.95 14.14
CA LEU A 64 -18.33 -19.04 12.73
C LEU A 64 -16.83 -18.84 12.51
N HIS A 65 -16.18 -18.02 13.34
CA HIS A 65 -14.73 -17.88 13.31
C HIS A 65 -14.02 -19.16 13.75
N GLN A 66 -14.61 -19.93 14.67
CA GLN A 66 -14.05 -21.21 15.12
C GLN A 66 -14.19 -22.32 14.07
N GLU A 67 -15.27 -22.32 13.27
CA GLU A 67 -15.49 -23.31 12.18
C GLU A 67 -14.48 -23.17 11.00
N ARG A 68 -13.87 -22.00 10.81
CA ARG A 68 -12.94 -21.77 9.69
C ARG A 68 -11.47 -22.08 10.01
N GLY A 69 -11.19 -22.69 11.17
CA GLY A 69 -9.82 -23.06 11.55
C GLY A 69 -8.85 -21.87 11.76
N LEU A 70 -9.38 -20.68 11.71
CA LEU A 70 -8.63 -19.47 11.95
C LEU A 70 -8.50 -19.23 13.44
N GLY A 71 -7.92 -19.99 14.27
CA GLY A 71 -7.69 -19.85 15.71
C GLY A 71 -7.69 -18.43 16.30
N LEU A 72 -8.65 -17.62 15.87
CA LEU A 72 -8.83 -16.23 16.28
C LEU A 72 -9.33 -16.24 17.72
N ASP A 73 -8.41 -16.12 18.66
CA ASP A 73 -8.72 -15.86 20.07
C ASP A 73 -9.63 -14.61 20.13
N TRP A 74 -10.68 -14.68 20.92
CA TRP A 74 -11.52 -13.55 21.30
C TRP A 74 -10.71 -12.29 21.70
N ARG A 75 -9.52 -12.46 22.27
CA ARG A 75 -8.59 -11.37 22.59
C ARG A 75 -8.11 -10.64 21.35
N TRP A 76 -7.85 -11.36 20.24
CA TRP A 76 -7.46 -10.75 18.96
C TRP A 76 -8.62 -9.94 18.37
N TYR A 77 -9.85 -10.47 18.37
CA TYR A 77 -11.04 -9.73 17.91
C TYR A 77 -11.26 -8.42 18.69
N ASN A 78 -11.06 -8.44 20.01
CA ASN A 78 -11.16 -7.23 20.83
C ASN A 78 -10.03 -6.21 20.51
N SER A 79 -8.85 -6.65 20.13
CA SER A 79 -7.76 -5.74 19.75
C SER A 79 -8.03 -5.01 18.43
N LEU A 80 -8.89 -5.56 17.55
CA LEU A 80 -9.37 -4.89 16.34
C LEU A 80 -10.47 -3.86 16.58
N ARG A 81 -11.09 -3.83 17.78
CA ARG A 81 -12.16 -2.88 18.11
C ARG A 81 -11.63 -1.52 18.55
N THR A 82 -10.50 -1.11 18.05
CA THR A 82 -9.98 0.24 18.24
C THR A 82 -10.50 1.17 17.16
N VAL A 83 -10.93 2.37 17.56
CA VAL A 83 -11.37 3.44 16.65
C VAL A 83 -10.21 4.37 16.25
N HIS A 84 -9.02 4.13 16.80
CA HIS A 84 -7.83 4.91 16.51
C HIS A 84 -6.73 4.01 15.96
N PRO A 85 -6.02 4.44 14.92
CA PRO A 85 -4.85 3.73 14.43
C PRO A 85 -3.72 3.80 15.46
N ILE A 86 -2.78 2.88 15.38
CA ILE A 86 -1.57 2.89 16.23
C ILE A 86 -0.70 4.11 15.91
N ARG A 87 -0.55 4.41 14.61
CA ARG A 87 0.15 5.63 14.11
C ARG A 87 -0.68 6.26 13.00
N ARG A 88 -0.71 7.60 12.98
CA ARG A 88 -1.51 8.35 11.98
C ARG A 88 -0.71 8.76 10.75
N ASP A 89 0.60 8.60 10.80
CA ASP A 89 1.57 9.00 9.77
C ASP A 89 2.00 7.81 8.87
N PHE A 90 1.15 6.82 8.68
CA PHE A 90 1.46 5.58 7.96
C PHE A 90 2.61 4.76 8.57
N GLY A 91 3.13 5.16 9.73
CA GLY A 91 4.34 4.61 10.31
C GLY A 91 5.64 5.25 9.79
N TRP A 92 5.54 6.35 9.05
CA TRP A 92 6.67 7.04 8.41
C TRP A 92 7.84 7.33 9.35
N GLN A 93 7.55 7.80 10.57
CA GLN A 93 8.59 8.09 11.56
C GLN A 93 9.18 6.83 12.20
N ALA A 94 8.50 5.70 12.10
CA ALA A 94 8.95 4.44 12.68
C ALA A 94 9.83 3.62 11.73
N GLY A 95 9.68 3.78 10.40
CA GLY A 95 10.45 3.04 9.42
C GLY A 95 9.84 2.97 8.03
N GLN A 96 10.14 1.89 7.29
CA GLN A 96 9.59 1.67 5.95
C GLN A 96 8.11 1.31 6.04
N THR A 97 7.25 2.15 5.48
CA THR A 97 5.81 1.91 5.40
C THR A 97 5.50 0.70 4.48
N ILE A 98 4.32 0.09 4.66
CA ILE A 98 3.97 -1.14 3.92
C ILE A 98 3.80 -0.87 2.43
N ASP A 99 3.23 0.25 2.05
CA ASP A 99 3.11 0.68 0.65
C ASP A 99 4.48 0.87 -0.02
N ARG A 100 5.46 1.44 0.72
CA ARG A 100 6.85 1.55 0.25
C ARG A 100 7.55 0.19 0.16
N TYR A 101 7.22 -0.77 1.01
CA TYR A 101 7.74 -2.12 0.86
C TYR A 101 7.42 -2.66 -0.55
N TYR A 102 6.17 -2.60 -0.98
CA TYR A 102 5.76 -3.08 -2.30
C TYR A 102 6.42 -2.30 -3.44
N THR A 103 6.57 -0.99 -3.27
CA THR A 103 7.20 -0.12 -4.27
C THR A 103 8.71 -0.32 -4.33
N GLU A 104 9.40 -0.31 -3.19
CA GLU A 104 10.85 -0.24 -3.09
C GLU A 104 11.55 -1.61 -3.05
N GLN A 105 10.85 -2.67 -2.62
CA GLN A 105 11.42 -4.01 -2.54
C GLN A 105 10.97 -4.92 -3.69
N LEU A 106 9.82 -4.64 -4.31
CA LEU A 106 9.26 -5.47 -5.37
C LEU A 106 9.25 -4.74 -6.73
N PHE A 107 8.50 -3.65 -6.86
CA PHE A 107 8.22 -3.02 -8.15
C PHE A 107 9.44 -2.34 -8.78
N LEU A 108 10.06 -1.38 -8.10
CA LEU A 108 11.19 -0.62 -8.68
C LEU A 108 12.44 -1.48 -8.93
N PRO A 109 12.82 -2.44 -8.05
CA PRO A 109 13.90 -3.37 -8.37
C PRO A 109 13.63 -4.21 -9.62
N GLN A 110 12.41 -4.72 -9.79
CA GLN A 110 12.00 -5.50 -10.98
C GLN A 110 12.14 -4.70 -12.27
N HIS A 111 11.91 -3.39 -12.22
CA HIS A 111 11.93 -2.48 -13.36
C HIS A 111 13.14 -1.54 -13.37
N SER A 112 14.17 -1.84 -12.59
CA SER A 112 15.38 -1.00 -12.50
C SER A 112 16.10 -0.81 -13.84
N GLY A 113 15.98 -1.76 -14.78
CA GLY A 113 16.51 -1.66 -16.13
C GLY A 113 15.86 -0.57 -17.00
N ASP A 114 14.63 -0.18 -16.69
CA ASP A 114 13.90 0.90 -17.36
C ASP A 114 14.34 2.29 -16.87
N ILE A 115 14.94 2.37 -15.68
CA ILE A 115 15.41 3.63 -15.07
C ILE A 115 16.79 3.96 -15.66
N ARG A 116 16.78 4.64 -16.81
CA ARG A 116 17.98 4.95 -17.61
C ARG A 116 17.80 6.21 -18.45
N GLY A 117 18.90 6.71 -19.02
CA GLY A 117 18.89 7.89 -19.87
C GLY A 117 18.49 9.14 -19.09
N ARG A 118 17.62 9.98 -19.64
CA ARG A 118 17.06 11.14 -18.95
C ARG A 118 15.81 10.72 -18.20
N VAL A 119 15.87 10.79 -16.87
CA VAL A 119 14.79 10.34 -15.96
C VAL A 119 14.13 11.54 -15.30
N LEU A 120 12.79 11.53 -15.29
CA LEU A 120 11.97 12.44 -14.50
C LEU A 120 11.46 11.71 -13.26
N GLU A 121 11.64 12.28 -12.07
CA GLU A 121 11.01 11.81 -10.84
C GLU A 121 10.20 12.95 -10.21
N VAL A 122 9.01 12.63 -9.65
CA VAL A 122 8.17 13.64 -8.99
C VAL A 122 8.45 13.63 -7.50
N GLY A 123 8.67 14.82 -6.93
CA GLY A 123 8.94 15.02 -5.52
C GLY A 123 10.42 15.07 -5.19
N ASP A 124 11.16 14.01 -5.46
CA ASP A 124 12.60 13.94 -5.22
C ASP A 124 13.33 13.08 -6.29
N ARG A 125 14.57 12.66 -6.04
CA ARG A 125 15.36 11.83 -6.98
C ARG A 125 15.85 10.51 -6.40
N ARG A 126 15.31 10.12 -5.23
CA ARG A 126 15.81 8.96 -4.48
C ARG A 126 15.72 7.65 -5.24
N TYR A 127 14.64 7.46 -5.97
CA TYR A 127 14.45 6.23 -6.74
C TYR A 127 15.31 6.21 -7.99
N THR A 128 15.45 7.36 -8.66
CA THR A 128 16.37 7.52 -9.78
C THR A 128 17.80 7.19 -9.37
N GLU A 129 18.28 7.73 -8.24
CA GLU A 129 19.63 7.46 -7.73
C GLU A 129 19.80 6.00 -7.29
N ARG A 130 18.85 5.50 -6.50
CA ARG A 130 18.93 4.15 -5.91
C ARG A 130 18.83 3.03 -6.95
N PHE A 131 17.96 3.14 -7.93
CA PHE A 131 17.65 2.07 -8.86
C PHE A 131 18.20 2.30 -10.27
N GLY A 132 18.46 3.54 -10.69
CA GLY A 132 19.01 3.86 -12.00
C GLY A 132 20.54 3.74 -12.04
N GLY A 133 21.22 4.26 -11.02
CA GLY A 133 22.69 4.22 -10.93
C GLY A 133 23.38 4.83 -12.16
N THR A 134 24.41 4.18 -12.67
CA THR A 134 25.21 4.66 -13.81
C THR A 134 24.47 4.64 -15.15
N ARG A 135 23.27 4.06 -15.23
CA ARG A 135 22.44 4.07 -16.45
C ARG A 135 21.74 5.41 -16.68
N VAL A 136 21.65 6.25 -15.64
CA VAL A 136 21.04 7.57 -15.72
C VAL A 136 22.04 8.59 -16.20
N THR A 137 21.73 9.26 -17.31
CA THR A 137 22.57 10.32 -17.87
C THR A 137 22.17 11.70 -17.38
N ARG A 138 20.89 11.86 -17.04
CA ARG A 138 20.34 13.10 -16.45
C ARG A 138 19.14 12.77 -15.58
N SER A 139 19.11 13.36 -14.38
CA SER A 139 17.99 13.28 -13.44
C SER A 139 17.31 14.65 -13.32
N ASP A 140 16.03 14.71 -13.66
CA ASP A 140 15.18 15.88 -13.46
C ASP A 140 14.15 15.58 -12.35
N VAL A 141 13.90 16.57 -11.49
CA VAL A 141 12.89 16.49 -10.41
C VAL A 141 11.79 17.49 -10.70
N LEU A 142 10.54 17.00 -10.75
CA LEU A 142 9.37 17.82 -10.95
C LEU A 142 8.63 18.06 -9.63
N ASN A 143 8.33 19.32 -9.34
CA ASN A 143 7.45 19.75 -8.26
C ASN A 143 6.47 20.81 -8.74
N VAL A 144 5.30 20.88 -8.13
CA VAL A 144 4.26 21.87 -8.47
C VAL A 144 4.66 23.27 -7.97
N LYS A 145 5.40 23.35 -6.86
CA LYS A 145 5.84 24.62 -6.25
C LYS A 145 7.36 24.74 -6.33
N PRO A 146 7.88 25.96 -6.58
CA PRO A 146 9.31 26.22 -6.43
C PRO A 146 9.70 26.22 -4.94
N GLY A 147 10.99 26.03 -4.66
CA GLY A 147 11.51 26.24 -3.30
C GLY A 147 12.44 25.15 -2.79
N ASP A 148 12.46 24.00 -3.41
CA ASP A 148 13.43 22.94 -3.13
C ASP A 148 14.63 23.05 -4.08
N LYS A 149 15.86 22.96 -3.53
CA LYS A 149 17.12 23.05 -4.31
C LYS A 149 17.29 21.91 -5.31
N ILE A 150 16.58 20.79 -5.12
CA ILE A 150 16.67 19.64 -6.03
C ILE A 150 15.68 19.73 -7.19
N THR A 151 14.67 20.60 -7.11
CA THR A 151 13.65 20.80 -8.15
C THR A 151 14.30 21.41 -9.40
N THR A 152 14.22 20.71 -10.51
CA THR A 152 14.73 21.17 -11.81
C THR A 152 13.60 21.63 -12.74
N ILE A 153 12.37 21.16 -12.49
CA ILE A 153 11.18 21.52 -13.28
C ILE A 153 10.05 21.87 -12.31
N VAL A 154 9.49 23.07 -12.46
CA VAL A 154 8.28 23.50 -11.75
C VAL A 154 7.13 23.41 -12.72
N ALA A 155 6.18 22.48 -12.49
CA ALA A 155 5.06 22.26 -13.39
C ALA A 155 3.89 21.55 -12.68
N ASP A 156 2.67 21.91 -13.08
CA ASP A 156 1.49 21.09 -12.87
C ASP A 156 1.34 20.14 -14.07
N LEU A 157 1.31 18.85 -13.83
CA LEU A 157 1.19 17.83 -14.88
C LEU A 157 -0.10 17.95 -15.70
N THR A 158 -1.11 18.66 -15.22
CA THR A 158 -2.36 18.89 -15.97
C THR A 158 -2.21 19.97 -17.04
N THR A 159 -1.21 20.87 -16.92
CA THR A 159 -0.99 22.04 -17.78
C THR A 159 0.49 22.26 -18.17
N ALA A 160 1.31 21.22 -18.11
CA ALA A 160 2.77 21.31 -18.30
C ALA A 160 3.19 21.39 -19.79
N ASP A 161 2.57 22.26 -20.59
CA ASP A 161 2.85 22.40 -22.03
C ASP A 161 4.25 22.92 -22.34
N HIS A 162 4.88 23.62 -21.39
CA HIS A 162 6.27 24.09 -21.50
C HIS A 162 7.31 22.97 -21.44
N ILE A 163 6.95 21.77 -21.00
CA ILE A 163 7.83 20.62 -21.07
C ILE A 163 7.73 20.03 -22.49
N SER A 164 8.84 20.02 -23.20
CA SER A 164 8.90 19.52 -24.58
C SER A 164 8.48 18.05 -24.68
N SER A 165 7.82 17.70 -25.78
CA SER A 165 7.50 16.31 -26.11
C SER A 165 8.78 15.47 -26.25
N ASN A 166 8.67 14.15 -26.09
CA ASN A 166 9.75 13.20 -26.34
C ASN A 166 11.07 13.53 -25.61
N THR A 167 10.96 13.91 -24.34
CA THR A 167 12.10 14.40 -23.55
C THR A 167 12.72 13.33 -22.67
N PHE A 168 11.91 12.47 -22.05
CA PHE A 168 12.35 11.54 -21.00
C PHE A 168 12.38 10.10 -21.49
N ASP A 169 13.42 9.38 -21.12
CA ASP A 169 13.53 7.94 -21.34
C ASP A 169 12.74 7.16 -20.27
N CYS A 170 12.63 7.72 -19.06
CA CYS A 170 11.83 7.16 -17.98
C CYS A 170 11.19 8.28 -17.14
N ALA A 171 9.97 8.03 -16.63
CA ALA A 171 9.35 8.87 -15.63
C ALA A 171 8.87 8.01 -14.44
N ILE A 172 9.10 8.48 -13.22
CA ILE A 172 8.76 7.77 -11.97
C ILE A 172 7.81 8.65 -11.16
N LEU A 173 6.61 8.12 -10.89
CA LEU A 173 5.60 8.76 -10.05
C LEU A 173 5.06 7.76 -9.03
N THR A 174 5.55 7.81 -7.82
CA THR A 174 5.02 6.99 -6.73
C THR A 174 4.11 7.81 -5.84
N PHE A 175 2.90 7.33 -5.60
CA PHE A 175 1.91 7.97 -4.73
C PHE A 175 1.72 9.47 -5.03
N THR A 176 1.55 9.79 -6.32
CA THR A 176 1.40 11.17 -6.80
C THR A 176 0.03 11.38 -7.47
N LEU A 177 -0.45 10.42 -8.28
CA LEU A 177 -1.67 10.61 -9.08
C LEU A 177 -2.92 10.81 -8.24
N GLN A 178 -2.97 10.32 -7.00
CA GLN A 178 -4.11 10.53 -6.11
C GLN A 178 -4.32 11.99 -5.73
N PHE A 179 -3.29 12.84 -5.85
CA PHE A 179 -3.34 14.28 -5.57
C PHE A 179 -3.67 15.13 -6.79
N ILE A 180 -3.90 14.51 -7.95
CA ILE A 180 -4.23 15.21 -9.22
C ILE A 180 -5.67 14.91 -9.59
N TYR A 181 -6.56 15.93 -9.54
CA TYR A 181 -7.97 15.74 -9.85
C TYR A 181 -8.18 15.31 -11.31
N ASP A 182 -7.59 16.01 -12.29
CA ASP A 182 -7.62 15.61 -13.70
C ASP A 182 -6.49 14.65 -14.04
N VAL A 183 -6.63 13.39 -13.57
CA VAL A 183 -5.67 12.30 -13.84
C VAL A 183 -5.49 12.10 -15.36
N LYS A 184 -6.55 12.31 -16.16
CA LYS A 184 -6.46 12.10 -17.62
C LYS A 184 -5.57 13.14 -18.28
N ALA A 185 -5.66 14.41 -17.89
CA ALA A 185 -4.76 15.45 -18.38
C ALA A 185 -3.29 15.15 -17.98
N ALA A 186 -3.06 14.76 -16.74
CA ALA A 186 -1.72 14.37 -16.28
C ALA A 186 -1.16 13.19 -17.08
N LEU A 187 -1.96 12.16 -17.34
CA LEU A 187 -1.55 11.00 -18.14
C LEU A 187 -1.22 11.37 -19.59
N ARG A 188 -1.99 12.25 -20.21
CA ARG A 188 -1.69 12.79 -21.57
C ARG A 188 -0.35 13.54 -21.58
N THR A 189 -0.10 14.36 -20.57
CA THR A 189 1.18 15.06 -20.43
C THR A 189 2.34 14.08 -20.26
N LEU A 190 2.21 13.11 -19.34
CA LEU A 190 3.24 12.08 -19.10
C LEU A 190 3.52 11.28 -20.36
N HIS A 191 2.51 10.86 -21.09
CA HIS A 191 2.69 10.18 -22.38
C HIS A 191 3.41 11.07 -23.41
N ARG A 192 3.00 12.35 -23.53
CA ARG A 192 3.58 13.31 -24.47
C ARG A 192 5.08 13.55 -24.21
N ILE A 193 5.47 13.73 -22.93
CA ILE A 193 6.86 14.05 -22.56
C ILE A 193 7.79 12.84 -22.59
N LEU A 194 7.26 11.61 -22.55
CA LEU A 194 8.05 10.40 -22.78
C LEU A 194 8.50 10.30 -24.24
N LYS A 195 9.72 9.84 -24.48
CA LYS A 195 10.21 9.47 -25.81
C LYS A 195 9.48 8.22 -26.30
N PRO A 196 9.43 7.99 -27.63
CA PRO A 196 9.10 6.67 -28.15
C PRO A 196 9.94 5.59 -27.49
N GLY A 197 9.32 4.51 -27.01
CA GLY A 197 9.96 3.48 -26.18
C GLY A 197 10.27 3.88 -24.74
N GLY A 198 9.94 5.11 -24.34
CA GLY A 198 10.08 5.59 -22.97
C GLY A 198 9.11 4.92 -22.00
N VAL A 199 9.50 4.79 -20.74
CA VAL A 199 8.77 4.02 -19.74
C VAL A 199 8.26 4.92 -18.61
N LEU A 200 7.00 4.70 -18.24
CA LEU A 200 6.36 5.31 -17.08
C LEU A 200 6.22 4.26 -15.96
N LEU A 201 6.81 4.53 -14.81
CA LEU A 201 6.71 3.70 -13.60
C LEU A 201 5.87 4.42 -12.55
N ILE A 202 4.74 3.84 -12.19
CA ILE A 202 3.79 4.44 -11.26
C ILE A 202 3.41 3.46 -10.15
N ALA A 203 3.27 3.98 -8.94
CA ALA A 203 2.56 3.32 -7.84
C ALA A 203 1.43 4.23 -7.36
N VAL A 204 0.24 3.66 -7.18
CA VAL A 204 -0.94 4.36 -6.67
C VAL A 204 -1.60 3.60 -5.52
N PRO A 205 -2.28 4.30 -4.58
CA PRO A 205 -2.95 3.65 -3.47
C PRO A 205 -4.28 3.03 -3.91
N GLY A 206 -4.55 1.81 -3.46
CA GLY A 206 -5.87 1.19 -3.44
C GLY A 206 -6.50 1.36 -2.07
N ILE A 207 -6.29 0.41 -1.15
CA ILE A 207 -6.77 0.51 0.23
C ILE A 207 -5.80 1.38 1.04
N SER A 208 -6.25 2.55 1.48
CA SER A 208 -5.40 3.50 2.20
C SER A 208 -6.23 4.49 3.02
N GLN A 209 -5.65 5.02 4.09
CA GLN A 209 -6.16 6.20 4.80
C GLN A 209 -5.90 7.49 4.00
N ILE A 210 -6.50 8.60 4.41
CA ILE A 210 -6.18 9.94 3.89
C ILE A 210 -4.82 10.38 4.45
N ALA A 211 -3.91 10.82 3.56
CA ALA A 211 -2.65 11.46 3.93
C ALA A 211 -2.92 12.91 4.34
N ARG A 212 -3.22 13.14 5.62
CA ARG A 212 -3.73 14.44 6.09
C ARG A 212 -2.85 15.62 5.71
N TYR A 213 -1.52 15.47 5.82
CA TYR A 213 -0.60 16.53 5.42
C TYR A 213 -0.71 16.87 3.92
N ASP A 214 -0.79 15.83 3.08
CA ASP A 214 -0.86 16.00 1.63
C ASP A 214 -2.25 16.51 1.21
N GLU A 215 -3.32 16.00 1.84
CA GLU A 215 -4.68 16.49 1.65
C GLU A 215 -4.80 17.99 1.91
N ASP A 216 -4.25 18.47 3.03
CA ASP A 216 -4.32 19.89 3.43
C ASP A 216 -3.48 20.79 2.50
N ASN A 217 -2.45 20.27 1.81
CA ASN A 217 -1.57 21.05 0.93
C ASN A 217 -1.88 20.95 -0.56
N TRP A 218 -2.42 19.78 -1.01
CA TRP A 218 -2.58 19.45 -2.44
C TRP A 218 -4.00 19.00 -2.79
N GLY A 219 -4.77 18.51 -1.82
CA GLY A 219 -5.99 17.73 -2.01
C GLY A 219 -5.68 16.26 -2.34
N GLU A 220 -6.49 15.35 -1.84
CA GLU A 220 -6.36 13.92 -2.13
C GLU A 220 -7.69 13.36 -2.67
N TYR A 221 -7.74 13.11 -3.97
CA TYR A 221 -8.99 12.88 -4.70
C TYR A 221 -9.28 11.41 -4.96
N TRP A 222 -8.25 10.54 -5.06
CA TRP A 222 -8.44 9.22 -5.63
C TRP A 222 -7.90 8.09 -4.75
N ARG A 223 -8.67 7.00 -4.76
CA ARG A 223 -8.22 5.64 -4.48
C ARG A 223 -8.49 4.83 -5.74
N PHE A 224 -7.50 4.05 -6.17
CA PHE A 224 -7.59 3.33 -7.43
C PHE A 224 -7.96 1.86 -7.21
N THR A 225 -8.46 1.23 -8.26
CA THR A 225 -8.50 -0.21 -8.42
C THR A 225 -7.68 -0.57 -9.66
N SER A 226 -7.21 -1.82 -9.75
CA SER A 226 -6.51 -2.29 -10.95
C SER A 226 -7.34 -2.08 -12.22
N ARG A 227 -8.67 -2.18 -12.12
CA ARG A 227 -9.59 -1.94 -13.24
C ARG A 227 -9.62 -0.45 -13.64
N SER A 228 -9.77 0.46 -12.67
CA SER A 228 -9.79 1.90 -12.98
C SER A 228 -8.44 2.35 -13.53
N ALA A 229 -7.33 1.88 -12.97
CA ALA A 229 -5.99 2.15 -13.49
C ALA A 229 -5.85 1.67 -14.95
N ARG A 230 -6.26 0.42 -15.24
CA ARG A 230 -6.21 -0.10 -16.61
C ARG A 230 -7.01 0.75 -17.61
N MET A 231 -8.21 1.15 -17.25
CA MET A 231 -9.05 1.97 -18.13
C MET A 231 -8.46 3.36 -18.36
N LEU A 232 -7.98 4.03 -17.31
CA LEU A 232 -7.36 5.36 -17.41
C LEU A 232 -6.11 5.34 -18.28
N PHE A 233 -5.22 4.36 -18.06
CA PHE A 233 -3.97 4.27 -18.82
C PHE A 233 -4.19 3.82 -20.26
N ALA A 234 -5.19 2.98 -20.53
CA ALA A 234 -5.54 2.55 -21.90
C ALA A 234 -6.12 3.68 -22.76
N GLU A 235 -6.46 4.86 -22.20
CA GLU A 235 -6.84 6.04 -22.98
C GLU A 235 -5.64 6.70 -23.70
N VAL A 236 -4.40 6.44 -23.24
CA VAL A 236 -3.18 7.09 -23.76
C VAL A 236 -2.05 6.11 -24.11
N PHE A 237 -2.04 4.92 -23.54
CA PHE A 237 -1.08 3.86 -23.83
C PHE A 237 -1.80 2.68 -24.45
N ARG A 238 -1.14 1.93 -25.32
CA ARG A 238 -1.72 0.70 -25.86
C ARG A 238 -1.89 -0.35 -24.76
N PRO A 239 -2.99 -1.11 -24.73
CA PRO A 239 -3.24 -2.11 -23.70
C PRO A 239 -2.13 -3.16 -23.54
N GLU A 240 -1.47 -3.54 -24.65
CA GLU A 240 -0.36 -4.48 -24.67
C GLU A 240 0.95 -3.94 -24.11
N SER A 241 1.11 -2.61 -24.03
CA SER A 241 2.26 -1.95 -23.42
C SER A 241 2.08 -1.68 -21.93
N LEU A 242 0.92 -2.10 -21.34
CA LEU A 242 0.59 -1.89 -19.93
C LEU A 242 0.82 -3.17 -19.13
N THR A 243 1.68 -3.09 -18.13
CA THR A 243 1.79 -4.10 -17.06
C THR A 243 1.25 -3.51 -15.78
N ILE A 244 0.16 -4.08 -15.25
CA ILE A 244 -0.46 -3.62 -14.00
C ILE A 244 -0.44 -4.79 -13.02
N GLN A 245 0.11 -4.56 -11.85
CA GLN A 245 0.19 -5.53 -10.75
C GLN A 245 -0.46 -4.93 -9.50
N THR A 246 -1.08 -5.80 -8.71
CA THR A 246 -1.66 -5.45 -7.41
C THR A 246 -0.85 -6.10 -6.31
N HIS A 247 -0.76 -5.43 -5.17
CA HIS A 247 -0.02 -5.91 -4.01
C HIS A 247 -0.89 -5.76 -2.77
N GLY A 248 -0.80 -6.74 -1.87
CA GLY A 248 -1.45 -6.71 -0.59
C GLY A 248 -2.30 -7.93 -0.30
N ASN A 249 -2.80 -7.95 0.90
CA ASN A 249 -3.75 -8.90 1.46
C ASN A 249 -4.45 -8.25 2.66
N VAL A 250 -5.40 -8.93 3.28
CA VAL A 250 -6.17 -8.37 4.39
C VAL A 250 -5.29 -7.96 5.58
N LEU A 251 -4.25 -8.75 5.92
CA LEU A 251 -3.35 -8.42 7.03
C LEU A 251 -2.50 -7.19 6.73
N ALA A 252 -1.89 -7.12 5.55
CA ALA A 252 -1.10 -5.98 5.11
C ALA A 252 -1.96 -4.69 5.03
N ALA A 253 -3.22 -4.81 4.58
CA ALA A 253 -4.16 -3.69 4.53
C ALA A 253 -4.49 -3.17 5.94
N LEU A 254 -4.86 -4.07 6.88
CA LEU A 254 -5.12 -3.70 8.26
C LEU A 254 -3.89 -3.08 8.94
N ALA A 255 -2.72 -3.68 8.74
CA ALA A 255 -1.46 -3.18 9.29
C ALA A 255 -1.13 -1.78 8.77
N SER A 256 -1.29 -1.55 7.45
CA SER A 256 -1.09 -0.24 6.84
C SER A 256 -2.06 0.81 7.38
N LEU A 257 -3.36 0.47 7.52
CA LEU A 257 -4.37 1.37 8.09
C LEU A 257 -4.12 1.70 9.56
N HIS A 258 -3.44 0.81 10.30
CA HIS A 258 -2.98 1.07 11.66
C HIS A 258 -1.63 1.79 11.74
N GLY A 259 -0.98 2.07 10.62
CA GLY A 259 0.33 2.71 10.57
C GLY A 259 1.47 1.81 11.04
N LEU A 260 1.35 0.50 10.85
CA LEU A 260 2.45 -0.44 11.06
C LEU A 260 3.45 -0.32 9.91
N ILE A 261 4.71 -0.65 10.21
CA ILE A 261 5.80 -0.65 9.24
C ILE A 261 6.11 -2.08 8.76
N SER A 262 6.81 -2.20 7.63
CA SER A 262 7.11 -3.49 7.00
C SER A 262 7.84 -4.46 7.93
N ASN A 263 8.72 -3.95 8.81
CA ASN A 263 9.47 -4.78 9.77
C ASN A 263 8.62 -5.33 10.95
N GLU A 264 7.38 -4.87 11.09
CA GLU A 264 6.44 -5.39 12.09
C GLU A 264 5.62 -6.58 11.56
N LEU A 265 5.74 -6.90 10.26
CA LEU A 265 5.17 -8.08 9.61
C LEU A 265 6.29 -9.02 9.14
N ARG A 266 5.97 -10.30 9.01
CA ARG A 266 6.87 -11.26 8.40
C ARG A 266 6.86 -11.09 6.88
N ARG A 267 7.96 -11.41 6.24
CA ARG A 267 8.08 -11.28 4.79
C ARG A 267 7.03 -12.11 4.04
N GLU A 268 6.77 -13.33 4.50
CA GLU A 268 5.76 -14.21 3.91
C GLU A 268 4.34 -13.63 4.02
N GLU A 269 4.07 -12.82 5.05
CA GLU A 269 2.80 -12.12 5.24
C GLU A 269 2.68 -10.94 4.28
N LEU A 270 3.78 -10.22 4.04
CA LEU A 270 3.80 -9.12 3.07
C LEU A 270 3.75 -9.62 1.63
N ASP A 271 4.50 -10.69 1.31
CA ASP A 271 4.61 -11.24 -0.04
C ASP A 271 3.37 -12.06 -0.47
N HIS A 272 2.51 -12.44 0.49
CA HIS A 272 1.24 -13.11 0.17
C HIS A 272 0.31 -12.14 -0.57
N HIS A 273 -0.06 -12.49 -1.80
CA HIS A 273 -0.94 -11.69 -2.64
C HIS A 273 -2.38 -12.21 -2.60
N ASP A 274 -3.32 -11.33 -2.24
CA ASP A 274 -4.75 -11.58 -2.35
C ASP A 274 -5.38 -10.55 -3.30
N ARG A 275 -5.91 -11.03 -4.42
CA ARG A 275 -6.48 -10.20 -5.49
C ARG A 275 -7.66 -9.32 -5.05
N ASP A 276 -8.30 -9.65 -3.93
CA ASP A 276 -9.46 -8.92 -3.44
C ASP A 276 -9.06 -7.75 -2.50
N TYR A 277 -7.75 -7.67 -2.14
CA TYR A 277 -7.20 -6.64 -1.26
C TYR A 277 -6.06 -5.87 -1.94
N GLU A 278 -6.42 -5.02 -2.88
CA GLU A 278 -5.47 -4.18 -3.63
C GLU A 278 -5.01 -3.01 -2.73
N LEU A 279 -3.92 -3.19 -1.98
CA LEU A 279 -3.35 -2.14 -1.13
C LEU A 279 -2.57 -1.13 -1.98
N VAL A 280 -1.69 -1.64 -2.85
CA VAL A 280 -0.92 -0.85 -3.81
C VAL A 280 -1.12 -1.42 -5.21
N ILE A 281 -1.32 -0.54 -6.17
CA ILE A 281 -1.37 -0.88 -7.59
C ILE A 281 -0.15 -0.26 -8.25
N THR A 282 0.66 -1.10 -8.90
CA THR A 282 1.84 -0.66 -9.64
C THR A 282 1.61 -0.79 -11.14
N ILE A 283 2.05 0.21 -11.89
CA ILE A 283 1.84 0.30 -13.32
C ILE A 283 3.18 0.58 -14.00
N ARG A 284 3.53 -0.26 -14.96
CA ARG A 284 4.55 0.00 -15.97
C ARG A 284 3.87 0.21 -17.30
N ALA A 285 4.05 1.39 -17.89
CA ALA A 285 3.52 1.72 -19.21
C ALA A 285 4.64 2.14 -20.15
N VAL A 286 4.61 1.65 -21.39
CA VAL A 286 5.63 1.96 -22.40
C VAL A 286 4.99 2.74 -23.54
N LYS A 287 5.56 3.89 -23.89
CA LYS A 287 5.12 4.64 -25.06
C LYS A 287 5.58 3.94 -26.34
N ASP A 288 4.67 3.84 -27.30
CA ASP A 288 4.97 3.20 -28.58
C ASP A 288 6.10 3.85 -29.35
N ASN A 289 6.87 3.04 -30.07
CA ASN A 289 7.92 3.51 -30.96
C ASN A 289 7.39 4.16 -32.25
N SER A 290 6.13 3.93 -32.60
CA SER A 290 5.51 4.41 -33.85
C SER A 290 4.90 5.80 -33.77
N GLU A 291 4.87 6.41 -32.59
CA GLU A 291 4.37 7.76 -32.37
C GLU A 291 5.53 8.78 -32.39
N SER A 292 6.00 9.10 -33.60
CA SER A 292 7.00 10.16 -33.86
C SER A 292 6.33 11.49 -34.21
#